data_4a386d499d5521d552bf5f0fbb3593f0
#
_entry.id   4a386d499d5521d552bf5f0fbb3593f0
#
_cell.length_a   1.000
_cell.length_b   1.000
_cell.length_c   1.000
_cell.angle_alpha   90.00
_cell.angle_beta   90.00
_cell.angle_gamma   90.00
#
_symmetry.space_group_name_H-M   'P 1'
#
loop_
_entity.id
_entity.type
_entity.pdbx_description
1 polymer ?
#
loop_
_entity_poly.entity_id
_entity_poly.type
_entity_poly.pdbx_seq_one_letter_code
_entity_poly.pdbx_strand_id
1 'polypeptide(L)'
;MNTTIPVRLSERLNTPISTAELERRWKAVRAAMERDKIDVLLMQNNNDHMGGYVRFFTDVPATNGYPITVVFPRDDLMTVVMHGGFGMAQSLPPGGNGILRGVKKVLGTPSFACAPYTFSYDPELAAQALAPYAGGTIGLVSTYQMSFAMVDNLKRGAFANTRFVEATDLVDTIKAIKSAEEMQRIRDSAHM
;
A
#
# COMPACT_ATOMS: atom_id res chain seq x y z
N MET A 1 29.54 23.38 11.40
CA MET A 1 29.27 22.08 12.02
C MET A 1 27.85 21.69 11.64
N ASN A 2 27.71 20.81 10.65
CA ASN A 2 26.40 20.28 10.27
C ASN A 2 26.00 19.23 11.30
N THR A 3 25.17 19.59 12.23
CA THR A 3 24.52 18.66 13.15
C THR A 3 23.41 17.97 12.40
N THR A 4 23.72 16.87 11.75
CA THR A 4 22.71 15.95 11.26
C THR A 4 21.99 15.40 12.48
N ILE A 5 20.79 15.90 12.78
CA ILE A 5 19.93 15.31 13.79
C ILE A 5 19.63 13.91 13.28
N PRO A 6 20.06 12.84 13.99
CA PRO A 6 19.67 11.48 13.57
C PRO A 6 18.14 11.45 13.63
N VAL A 7 17.52 11.23 12.49
CA VAL A 7 16.09 10.89 12.43
C VAL A 7 15.93 9.67 13.33
N ARG A 8 15.40 9.84 14.52
CA ARG A 8 14.97 8.72 15.34
C ARG A 8 13.85 8.09 14.57
N LEU A 9 14.18 7.05 13.81
CA LEU A 9 13.21 6.14 13.29
C LEU A 9 12.31 5.78 14.46
N SER A 10 10.99 5.91 14.30
CA SER A 10 10.06 5.51 15.36
C SER A 10 10.40 4.07 15.78
N GLU A 11 10.11 3.68 17.00
CA GLU A 11 10.35 2.30 17.47
C GLU A 11 9.80 1.25 16.52
N ARG A 12 8.73 1.58 15.80
CA ARG A 12 8.12 0.73 14.76
C ARG A 12 9.04 0.44 13.56
N LEU A 13 10.06 1.25 13.34
CA LEU A 13 11.07 1.07 12.29
C LEU A 13 12.39 0.52 12.81
N ASN A 14 12.55 0.33 14.12
CA ASN A 14 13.76 -0.22 14.72
C ASN A 14 13.98 -1.69 14.38
N THR A 15 12.92 -2.39 13.97
CA THR A 15 12.97 -3.81 13.58
C THR A 15 12.23 -4.04 12.27
N PRO A 16 12.70 -3.46 11.15
CA PRO A 16 12.03 -3.64 9.86
C PRO A 16 12.11 -5.10 9.42
N ILE A 17 11.10 -5.52 8.65
CA ILE A 17 11.17 -6.77 7.90
C ILE A 17 12.27 -6.66 6.85
N SER A 18 12.99 -7.76 6.59
CA SER A 18 14.04 -7.75 5.57
C SER A 18 13.49 -7.46 4.18
N THR A 19 14.31 -6.89 3.30
CA THR A 19 13.95 -6.68 1.90
C THR A 19 13.67 -8.02 1.21
N ALA A 20 14.44 -9.06 1.54
CA ALA A 20 14.24 -10.39 0.99
C ALA A 20 12.85 -10.97 1.35
N GLU A 21 12.37 -10.71 2.57
CA GLU A 21 11.01 -11.13 2.97
C GLU A 21 9.93 -10.35 2.21
N LEU A 22 10.10 -9.05 2.02
CA LEU A 22 9.15 -8.28 1.20
C LEU A 22 9.13 -8.77 -0.25
N GLU A 23 10.29 -9.02 -0.85
CA GLU A 23 10.40 -9.57 -2.21
C GLU A 23 9.76 -10.95 -2.32
N ARG A 24 9.91 -11.81 -1.31
CA ARG A 24 9.21 -13.10 -1.24
C ARG A 24 7.68 -12.91 -1.28
N ARG A 25 7.16 -11.98 -0.48
CA ARG A 25 5.73 -11.65 -0.45
C ARG A 25 5.25 -11.14 -1.81
N TRP A 26 5.95 -10.15 -2.37
CA TRP A 26 5.58 -9.57 -3.67
C TRP A 26 5.61 -10.61 -4.78
N LYS A 27 6.62 -11.49 -4.80
CA LYS A 27 6.70 -12.57 -5.77
C LYS A 27 5.51 -13.53 -5.66
N ALA A 28 5.13 -13.94 -4.45
CA ALA A 28 3.99 -14.82 -4.23
C ALA A 28 2.67 -14.16 -4.66
N VAL A 29 2.47 -12.87 -4.32
CA VAL A 29 1.28 -12.12 -4.70
C VAL A 29 1.21 -11.95 -6.22
N ARG A 30 2.30 -11.58 -6.89
CA ARG A 30 2.35 -11.42 -8.34
C ARG A 30 2.03 -12.72 -9.08
N ALA A 31 2.55 -13.85 -8.61
CA ALA A 31 2.22 -15.17 -9.18
C ALA A 31 0.72 -15.50 -9.04
N ALA A 32 0.10 -15.14 -7.92
CA ALA A 32 -1.34 -15.30 -7.74
C ALA A 32 -2.15 -14.33 -8.63
N MET A 33 -1.71 -13.09 -8.77
CA MET A 33 -2.33 -12.12 -9.69
C MET A 33 -2.28 -12.60 -11.14
N GLU A 34 -1.16 -13.17 -11.58
CA GLU A 34 -1.03 -13.74 -12.93
C GLU A 34 -2.02 -14.89 -13.16
N ARG A 35 -2.09 -15.84 -12.22
CA ARG A 35 -3.05 -16.95 -12.26
C ARG A 35 -4.50 -16.45 -12.38
N ASP A 36 -4.85 -15.43 -11.60
CA ASP A 36 -6.22 -14.91 -11.49
C ASP A 36 -6.52 -13.77 -12.49
N LYS A 37 -5.55 -13.45 -13.38
CA LYS A 37 -5.64 -12.42 -14.42
C LYS A 37 -5.98 -11.04 -13.85
N ILE A 38 -5.30 -10.67 -12.77
CA ILE A 38 -5.37 -9.35 -12.13
C ILE A 38 -4.13 -8.54 -12.55
N ASP A 39 -4.34 -7.33 -13.04
CA ASP A 39 -3.24 -6.49 -13.55
C ASP A 39 -2.63 -5.62 -12.47
N VAL A 40 -3.45 -5.18 -11.51
CA VAL A 40 -3.03 -4.32 -10.41
C VAL A 40 -3.90 -4.54 -9.18
N LEU A 41 -3.30 -4.49 -7.99
CA LEU A 41 -4.03 -4.44 -6.73
C LEU A 41 -4.11 -3.01 -6.21
N LEU A 42 -5.25 -2.68 -5.62
CA LEU A 42 -5.49 -1.44 -4.89
C LEU A 42 -5.88 -1.77 -3.46
N MET A 43 -5.24 -1.12 -2.49
CA MET A 43 -5.57 -1.23 -1.08
C MET A 43 -5.42 0.13 -0.39
N GLN A 44 -6.23 0.35 0.63
CA GLN A 44 -6.17 1.55 1.47
C GLN A 44 -6.37 1.15 2.93
N ASN A 45 -5.46 1.53 3.81
CA ASN A 45 -5.58 1.30 5.25
C ASN A 45 -5.04 2.49 6.05
N ASN A 46 -5.51 2.59 7.28
CA ASN A 46 -4.94 3.41 8.34
C ASN A 46 -4.47 2.50 9.50
N ASN A 47 -4.35 3.05 10.71
CA ASN A 47 -3.92 2.28 11.87
C ASN A 47 -5.03 1.47 12.57
N ASP A 48 -6.29 1.59 12.16
CA ASP A 48 -7.43 0.96 12.84
C ASP A 48 -7.28 -0.57 12.87
N HIS A 49 -6.67 -1.14 11.85
CA HIS A 49 -6.33 -2.55 11.78
C HIS A 49 -4.81 -2.79 11.75
N MET A 50 -4.06 -2.03 12.53
CA MET A 50 -2.60 -2.14 12.64
C MET A 50 -1.86 -1.98 11.30
N GLY A 51 -2.44 -1.21 10.38
CA GLY A 51 -1.93 -0.98 9.04
C GLY A 51 -2.20 -2.11 8.04
N GLY A 52 -2.77 -3.23 8.50
CA GLY A 52 -3.32 -4.29 7.68
C GLY A 52 -2.47 -4.68 6.47
N TYR A 53 -3.09 -4.63 5.30
CA TYR A 53 -2.46 -5.03 4.04
C TYR A 53 -1.40 -4.04 3.56
N VAL A 54 -1.60 -2.73 3.77
CA VAL A 54 -0.59 -1.72 3.41
C VAL A 54 0.75 -2.06 4.05
N ARG A 55 0.74 -2.41 5.35
CA ARG A 55 1.96 -2.81 6.07
C ARG A 55 2.53 -4.12 5.54
N PHE A 56 1.70 -5.07 5.14
CA PHE A 56 2.17 -6.34 4.55
C PHE A 56 2.99 -6.10 3.27
N PHE A 57 2.58 -5.14 2.44
CA PHE A 57 3.26 -4.81 1.19
C PHE A 57 4.46 -3.88 1.36
N THR A 58 4.41 -2.95 2.31
CA THR A 58 5.37 -1.83 2.38
C THR A 58 6.24 -1.84 3.63
N ASP A 59 5.85 -2.57 4.67
CA ASP A 59 6.41 -2.49 6.03
C ASP A 59 6.28 -1.08 6.67
N VAL A 60 5.60 -0.16 6.00
CA VAL A 60 5.39 1.18 6.52
C VAL A 60 4.35 1.14 7.65
N PRO A 61 4.66 1.73 8.81
CA PRO A 61 3.72 1.82 9.90
C PRO A 61 2.46 2.61 9.50
N ALA A 62 1.31 2.14 9.93
CA ALA A 62 0.08 2.87 9.75
C ALA A 62 0.11 4.20 10.50
N THR A 63 -0.52 5.21 9.91
CA THR A 63 -0.64 6.55 10.47
C THR A 63 -2.06 6.78 10.97
N ASN A 64 -2.18 7.34 12.16
CA ASN A 64 -3.48 7.64 12.74
C ASN A 64 -4.19 8.74 11.95
N GLY A 65 -5.44 8.49 11.59
CA GLY A 65 -6.31 9.47 10.92
C GLY A 65 -5.96 9.76 9.44
N TYR A 66 -4.84 9.26 8.94
CA TYR A 66 -4.40 9.48 7.57
C TYR A 66 -4.28 8.13 6.84
N PRO A 67 -5.17 7.81 5.92
CA PRO A 67 -5.07 6.56 5.17
C PRO A 67 -3.84 6.56 4.27
N ILE A 68 -3.28 5.37 4.09
CA ILE A 68 -2.25 5.12 3.08
C ILE A 68 -2.87 4.23 2.01
N THR A 69 -2.73 4.65 0.76
CA THR A 69 -3.18 3.89 -0.40
C THR A 69 -1.99 3.32 -1.14
N VAL A 70 -2.04 2.04 -1.47
CA VAL A 70 -1.01 1.36 -2.26
C VAL A 70 -1.63 0.87 -3.56
N VAL A 71 -1.00 1.23 -4.66
CA VAL A 71 -1.22 0.67 -5.99
C VAL A 71 -0.07 -0.29 -6.26
N PHE A 72 -0.37 -1.59 -6.33
CA PHE A 72 0.61 -2.66 -6.51
C PHE A 72 0.41 -3.36 -7.85
N PRO A 73 1.17 -2.99 -8.88
CA PRO A 73 1.11 -3.63 -10.19
C PRO A 73 1.71 -5.03 -10.19
N ARG A 74 1.18 -5.91 -11.07
CA ARG A 74 1.75 -7.23 -11.30
C ARG A 74 3.17 -7.15 -11.86
N ASP A 75 3.44 -6.23 -12.78
CA ASP A 75 4.66 -6.21 -13.57
C ASP A 75 5.51 -4.93 -13.34
N ASP A 76 5.23 -4.16 -12.29
CA ASP A 76 5.93 -2.90 -12.02
C ASP A 76 6.10 -2.66 -10.51
N LEU A 77 6.81 -1.58 -10.14
CA LEU A 77 6.96 -1.13 -8.76
C LEU A 77 5.71 -0.39 -8.28
N MET A 78 5.52 -0.37 -6.98
CA MET A 78 4.38 0.27 -6.32
C MET A 78 4.37 1.80 -6.49
N THR A 79 3.16 2.35 -6.47
CA THR A 79 2.91 3.77 -6.15
C THR A 79 2.16 3.85 -4.83
N VAL A 80 2.58 4.76 -3.97
CA VAL A 80 1.96 4.99 -2.66
C VAL A 80 1.36 6.39 -2.62
N VAL A 81 0.11 6.49 -2.17
CA VAL A 81 -0.54 7.77 -1.83
C VAL A 81 -0.58 7.86 -0.32
N MET A 82 -0.05 8.92 0.24
CA MET A 82 0.04 9.09 1.68
C MET A 82 -0.07 10.57 2.09
N HIS A 83 -0.25 10.82 3.38
CA HIS A 83 -0.33 12.19 3.90
C HIS A 83 0.89 13.02 3.49
N GLY A 84 0.63 14.20 2.98
CA GLY A 84 1.63 15.15 2.51
C GLY A 84 1.00 16.42 1.96
N GLY A 85 1.83 17.33 1.47
CA GLY A 85 1.36 18.59 0.85
C GLY A 85 0.61 18.35 -0.46
N PHE A 86 -0.25 19.27 -0.82
CA PHE A 86 -0.93 19.29 -2.11
C PHE A 86 0.08 19.28 -3.26
N GLY A 87 -0.16 18.41 -4.25
CA GLY A 87 0.67 18.29 -5.44
C GLY A 87 2.05 17.66 -5.18
N MET A 88 2.30 17.14 -3.99
CA MET A 88 3.54 16.41 -3.72
C MET A 88 3.57 15.15 -4.59
N ALA A 89 4.59 15.07 -5.45
CA ALA A 89 4.87 13.88 -6.26
C ALA A 89 6.38 13.66 -6.24
N GLN A 90 6.81 12.58 -5.64
CA GLN A 90 8.22 12.22 -5.50
C GLN A 90 8.50 10.90 -6.20
N SER A 91 9.39 10.90 -7.18
CA SER A 91 9.96 9.68 -7.74
C SER A 91 11.08 9.18 -6.84
N LEU A 92 11.09 7.87 -6.62
CA LEU A 92 12.12 7.21 -5.83
C LEU A 92 13.11 6.49 -6.76
N PRO A 93 14.36 6.28 -6.32
CA PRO A 93 15.34 5.50 -7.08
C PRO A 93 14.86 4.04 -7.26
N PRO A 94 15.45 3.29 -8.20
CA PRO A 94 15.16 1.86 -8.36
C PRO A 94 15.31 1.12 -7.03
N GLY A 95 14.29 0.36 -6.64
CA GLY A 95 14.26 -0.32 -5.34
C GLY A 95 13.68 0.51 -4.19
N GLY A 96 13.39 1.78 -4.40
CA GLY A 96 12.86 2.69 -3.38
C GLY A 96 13.96 3.40 -2.59
N ASN A 97 13.62 3.96 -1.46
CA ASN A 97 14.56 4.41 -0.43
C ASN A 97 14.57 3.37 0.71
N GLY A 98 15.44 3.47 1.67
CA GLY A 98 15.56 2.49 2.76
C GLY A 98 14.26 2.24 3.56
N ILE A 99 13.25 3.08 3.43
CA ILE A 99 11.94 2.97 4.10
C ILE A 99 10.88 2.43 3.12
N LEU A 100 10.72 3.06 1.96
CA LEU A 100 9.73 2.74 0.94
C LEU A 100 10.33 1.80 -0.12
N ARG A 101 10.59 0.57 0.27
CA ARG A 101 11.17 -0.47 -0.59
C ARG A 101 10.14 -0.93 -1.62
N GLY A 102 10.58 -1.15 -2.86
CA GLY A 102 9.70 -1.55 -3.97
C GLY A 102 8.72 -0.48 -4.44
N VAL A 103 8.89 0.77 -4.00
CA VAL A 103 8.07 1.91 -4.37
C VAL A 103 8.83 2.79 -5.35
N LYS A 104 8.23 3.10 -6.51
CA LYS A 104 8.80 4.01 -7.52
C LYS A 104 8.33 5.45 -7.36
N LYS A 105 7.16 5.65 -6.76
CA LYS A 105 6.54 6.97 -6.67
C LYS A 105 5.71 7.12 -5.40
N VAL A 106 5.83 8.29 -4.79
CA VAL A 106 4.97 8.72 -3.69
C VAL A 106 4.16 9.93 -4.15
N LEU A 107 2.86 9.89 -3.90
CA LEU A 107 1.93 11.00 -4.12
C LEU A 107 1.42 11.45 -2.76
N GLY A 108 1.46 12.76 -2.52
CA GLY A 108 1.07 13.34 -1.24
C GLY A 108 -0.23 14.11 -1.31
N THR A 109 -1.05 13.97 -0.29
CA THR A 109 -2.29 14.71 -0.14
C THR A 109 -2.63 14.91 1.33
N PRO A 110 -3.30 16.03 1.70
CA PRO A 110 -3.83 16.25 3.03
C PRO A 110 -5.20 15.58 3.24
N SER A 111 -5.47 14.43 2.59
CA SER A 111 -6.69 13.67 2.83
C SER A 111 -6.82 13.29 4.30
N PHE A 112 -8.01 13.48 4.86
CA PHE A 112 -8.29 13.21 6.27
C PHE A 112 -9.67 12.58 6.44
N ALA A 113 -9.71 11.42 7.09
CA ALA A 113 -10.91 10.59 7.19
C ALA A 113 -12.13 11.28 7.84
N CYS A 114 -11.90 12.31 8.68
CA CYS A 114 -12.95 13.07 9.33
C CYS A 114 -13.38 14.33 8.56
N ALA A 115 -12.81 14.59 7.37
CA ALA A 115 -13.09 15.80 6.58
C ALA A 115 -13.68 15.42 5.22
N PRO A 116 -15.01 15.35 5.08
CA PRO A 116 -15.69 14.87 3.87
C PRO A 116 -15.26 15.57 2.58
N TYR A 117 -14.92 16.84 2.63
CA TYR A 117 -14.45 17.60 1.46
C TYR A 117 -13.09 17.11 0.92
N THR A 118 -12.37 16.29 1.67
CA THR A 118 -11.09 15.69 1.25
C THR A 118 -11.25 14.29 0.64
N PHE A 119 -12.44 13.72 0.61
CA PHE A 119 -12.67 12.32 0.24
C PHE A 119 -12.38 12.00 -1.24
N SER A 120 -12.31 13.01 -2.10
CA SER A 120 -11.91 12.82 -3.50
C SER A 120 -10.39 12.77 -3.72
N TYR A 121 -9.59 13.25 -2.77
CA TYR A 121 -8.16 13.45 -2.97
C TYR A 121 -7.40 12.15 -3.19
N ASP A 122 -7.60 11.17 -2.31
CA ASP A 122 -6.95 9.86 -2.44
C ASP A 122 -7.38 9.11 -3.71
N PRO A 123 -8.68 9.01 -4.05
CA PRO A 123 -9.09 8.37 -5.30
C PRO A 123 -8.58 9.09 -6.56
N GLU A 124 -8.49 10.41 -6.57
CA GLU A 124 -7.91 11.16 -7.70
C GLU A 124 -6.43 10.82 -7.92
N LEU A 125 -5.65 10.73 -6.84
CA LEU A 125 -4.25 10.34 -6.91
C LEU A 125 -4.07 8.83 -7.22
N ALA A 126 -4.93 7.99 -6.65
CA ALA A 126 -4.96 6.57 -7.00
C ALA A 126 -5.30 6.38 -8.48
N ALA A 127 -6.24 7.16 -9.04
CA ALA A 127 -6.59 7.13 -10.45
C ALA A 127 -5.40 7.46 -11.36
N GLN A 128 -4.55 8.43 -10.97
CA GLN A 128 -3.31 8.72 -11.71
C GLN A 128 -2.37 7.51 -11.75
N ALA A 129 -2.22 6.80 -10.64
CA ALA A 129 -1.36 5.63 -10.57
C ALA A 129 -1.97 4.40 -11.29
N LEU A 130 -3.30 4.31 -11.34
CA LEU A 130 -4.05 3.25 -11.99
C LEU A 130 -4.26 3.47 -13.49
N ALA A 131 -3.99 4.67 -14.01
CA ALA A 131 -4.28 5.02 -15.41
C ALA A 131 -3.74 4.01 -16.45
N PRO A 132 -2.53 3.43 -16.28
CA PRO A 132 -2.03 2.40 -17.21
C PRO A 132 -2.86 1.12 -17.25
N TYR A 133 -3.72 0.90 -16.26
CA TYR A 133 -4.53 -0.33 -16.09
C TYR A 133 -6.01 -0.10 -16.40
N ALA A 134 -6.37 1.06 -16.96
CA ALA A 134 -7.72 1.35 -17.42
C ALA A 134 -8.15 0.32 -18.47
N GLY A 135 -9.33 -0.29 -18.26
CA GLY A 135 -9.83 -1.37 -19.12
C GLY A 135 -9.30 -2.77 -18.78
N GLY A 136 -8.34 -2.88 -17.85
CA GLY A 136 -7.87 -4.15 -17.30
C GLY A 136 -8.67 -4.64 -16.10
N THR A 137 -8.03 -5.45 -15.25
CA THR A 137 -8.63 -5.96 -14.01
C THR A 137 -7.92 -5.37 -12.80
N ILE A 138 -8.66 -4.64 -11.96
CA ILE A 138 -8.18 -4.09 -10.69
C ILE A 138 -8.71 -4.96 -9.55
N GLY A 139 -7.79 -5.57 -8.79
CA GLY A 139 -8.11 -6.29 -7.56
C GLY A 139 -8.18 -5.34 -6.37
N LEU A 140 -9.31 -5.32 -5.68
CA LEU A 140 -9.48 -4.57 -4.44
C LEU A 140 -9.12 -5.45 -3.26
N VAL A 141 -8.23 -4.98 -2.40
CA VAL A 141 -7.77 -5.72 -1.22
C VAL A 141 -8.28 -5.02 0.03
N SER A 142 -8.97 -5.78 0.88
CA SER A 142 -9.55 -5.27 2.12
C SER A 142 -10.60 -4.18 1.90
N THR A 143 -11.61 -4.51 1.11
CA THR A 143 -12.69 -3.58 0.76
C THR A 143 -13.42 -3.03 1.97
N TYR A 144 -13.49 -3.78 3.09
CA TYR A 144 -14.09 -3.33 4.34
C TYR A 144 -13.31 -2.21 5.05
N GLN A 145 -12.02 -2.04 4.75
CA GLN A 145 -11.17 -0.96 5.27
C GLN A 145 -11.05 0.22 4.30
N MET A 146 -11.48 0.01 3.07
CA MET A 146 -11.41 1.02 2.03
C MET A 146 -12.60 1.97 2.16
N SER A 147 -12.35 3.28 2.07
CA SER A 147 -13.47 4.23 2.10
C SER A 147 -14.42 3.98 0.92
N PHE A 148 -15.73 4.11 1.17
CA PHE A 148 -16.71 4.07 0.09
C PHE A 148 -16.37 5.07 -1.02
N ALA A 149 -15.92 6.27 -0.63
CA ALA A 149 -15.53 7.32 -1.56
C ALA A 149 -14.40 6.88 -2.51
N MET A 150 -13.42 6.09 -2.04
CA MET A 150 -12.36 5.55 -2.89
C MET A 150 -12.92 4.74 -4.05
N VAL A 151 -13.76 3.76 -3.74
CA VAL A 151 -14.31 2.84 -4.75
C VAL A 151 -15.32 3.53 -5.65
N ASP A 152 -16.19 4.36 -5.09
CA ASP A 152 -17.25 5.06 -5.81
C ASP A 152 -16.68 6.08 -6.82
N ASN A 153 -15.69 6.88 -6.41
CA ASN A 153 -15.05 7.84 -7.31
C ASN A 153 -14.33 7.14 -8.47
N LEU A 154 -13.62 6.04 -8.20
CA LEU A 154 -12.96 5.27 -9.25
C LEU A 154 -13.96 4.69 -10.24
N LYS A 155 -15.03 4.06 -9.75
CA LYS A 155 -16.06 3.43 -10.61
C LYS A 155 -16.88 4.41 -11.43
N ARG A 156 -17.08 5.64 -10.95
CA ARG A 156 -17.80 6.68 -11.70
C ARG A 156 -16.92 7.46 -12.67
N GLY A 157 -15.62 7.44 -12.48
CA GLY A 157 -14.66 8.23 -13.25
C GLY A 157 -14.01 7.46 -14.39
N ALA A 158 -12.71 7.59 -14.51
CA ALA A 158 -11.90 7.03 -15.60
C ALA A 158 -11.95 5.49 -15.70
N PHE A 159 -12.42 4.81 -14.67
CA PHE A 159 -12.45 3.34 -14.58
C PHE A 159 -13.87 2.76 -14.66
N ALA A 160 -14.84 3.53 -15.18
CA ALA A 160 -16.23 3.06 -15.30
C ALA A 160 -16.37 1.73 -16.06
N ASN A 161 -15.50 1.48 -17.04
CA ASN A 161 -15.47 0.27 -17.86
C ASN A 161 -14.37 -0.73 -17.42
N THR A 162 -13.73 -0.51 -16.29
CA THR A 162 -12.69 -1.38 -15.76
C THR A 162 -13.31 -2.45 -14.87
N ARG A 163 -12.79 -3.68 -14.97
CA ARG A 163 -13.24 -4.78 -14.12
C ARG A 163 -12.63 -4.65 -12.73
N PHE A 164 -13.48 -4.49 -11.72
CA PHE A 164 -13.10 -4.57 -10.31
C PHE A 164 -13.45 -5.94 -9.74
N VAL A 165 -12.50 -6.56 -9.06
CA VAL A 165 -12.69 -7.86 -8.40
C VAL A 165 -12.23 -7.77 -6.94
N GLU A 166 -12.88 -8.54 -6.07
CA GLU A 166 -12.41 -8.71 -4.70
C GLU A 166 -11.16 -9.61 -4.72
N ALA A 167 -10.10 -9.18 -4.06
CA ALA A 167 -8.80 -9.86 -4.06
C ALA A 167 -8.21 -10.05 -2.65
N THR A 168 -9.01 -9.87 -1.61
CA THR A 168 -8.56 -10.01 -0.22
C THR A 168 -8.11 -11.44 0.05
N ASP A 169 -8.93 -12.43 -0.33
CA ASP A 169 -8.63 -13.86 -0.12
C ASP A 169 -7.33 -14.31 -0.82
N LEU A 170 -7.02 -13.72 -2.00
CA LEU A 170 -5.76 -13.96 -2.68
C LEU A 170 -4.58 -13.61 -1.79
N VAL A 171 -4.63 -12.43 -1.15
CA VAL A 171 -3.55 -11.96 -0.27
C VAL A 171 -3.57 -12.72 1.05
N ASP A 172 -4.73 -12.97 1.63
CA ASP A 172 -4.85 -13.66 2.92
C ASP A 172 -4.36 -15.11 2.88
N THR A 173 -4.59 -15.82 1.79
CA THR A 173 -4.04 -17.17 1.58
C THR A 173 -2.50 -17.16 1.65
N ILE A 174 -1.86 -16.14 1.10
CA ILE A 174 -0.41 -15.97 1.15
C ILE A 174 0.04 -15.56 2.55
N LYS A 175 -0.67 -14.63 3.20
CA LYS A 175 -0.38 -14.18 4.58
C LYS A 175 -0.57 -15.28 5.62
N ALA A 176 -1.45 -16.23 5.36
CA ALA A 176 -1.71 -17.35 6.28
C ALA A 176 -0.45 -18.19 6.51
N ILE A 177 0.38 -18.38 5.48
CA ILE A 177 1.62 -19.16 5.56
C ILE A 177 2.78 -18.23 5.95
N LYS A 178 3.22 -18.33 7.19
CA LYS A 178 4.28 -17.49 7.75
C LYS A 178 5.67 -17.96 7.32
N SER A 179 6.52 -17.03 6.97
CA SER A 179 7.95 -17.30 6.76
C SER A 179 8.69 -17.53 8.09
N ALA A 180 9.92 -18.02 8.01
CA ALA A 180 10.77 -18.18 9.19
C ALA A 180 11.02 -16.82 9.88
N GLU A 181 11.19 -15.74 9.12
CA GLU A 181 11.36 -14.39 9.65
C GLU A 181 10.08 -13.91 10.36
N GLU A 182 8.91 -14.09 9.76
CA GLU A 182 7.64 -13.74 10.39
C GLU A 182 7.40 -14.54 11.67
N MET A 183 7.71 -15.82 11.67
CA MET A 183 7.63 -16.66 12.88
C MET A 183 8.56 -16.18 13.98
N GLN A 184 9.78 -15.73 13.64
CA GLN A 184 10.70 -15.16 14.62
C GLN A 184 10.13 -13.87 15.22
N ARG A 185 9.57 -12.96 14.39
CA ARG A 185 8.93 -11.74 14.87
C ARG A 185 7.77 -12.00 15.81
N ILE A 186 6.96 -13.03 15.53
CA ILE A 186 5.86 -13.44 16.41
C ILE A 186 6.40 -13.91 17.76
N ARG A 187 7.49 -14.72 17.76
CA ARG A 187 8.13 -15.17 19.01
C ARG A 187 8.69 -14.00 19.81
N ASP A 188 9.41 -13.09 19.14
CA ASP A 188 9.98 -11.89 19.80
C ASP A 188 8.89 -11.06 20.46
N SER A 189 7.75 -10.87 19.77
CA SER A 189 6.60 -10.13 20.32
C SER A 189 5.93 -10.85 21.50
N ALA A 190 5.97 -12.16 21.55
CA ALA A 190 5.39 -12.94 22.64
C ALA A 190 6.25 -12.92 23.93
N HIS A 191 7.50 -12.49 23.82
CA HIS A 191 8.45 -12.38 24.96
C HIS A 191 8.53 -10.96 25.54
N MET A 192 7.84 -9.98 24.96
CA MET A 192 7.74 -8.61 25.49
C MET A 192 6.62 -8.49 26.51
#